data_576c073efd0e1ae584cd7d29f49de923
#
_entry.id   576c073efd0e1ae584cd7d29f49de923
#
_cell.length_a   1.000
_cell.length_b   1.000
_cell.length_c   1.000
_cell.angle_alpha   90.00
_cell.angle_beta   90.00
_cell.angle_gamma   90.00
#
_symmetry.space_group_name_H-M   'P 1'
#
loop_
_entity.id
_entity.type
_entity.pdbx_description
1 polymer ?
#
loop_
_entity_poly.entity_id
_entity_poly.type
_entity_poly.pdbx_seq_one_letter_code
_entity_poly.pdbx_strand_id
1 'polypeptide(L)'
;NIGYRQSLFGYNSLKWDRRIEPVRYREAKKSYVETLELVAARATQKFFNLATAQSNYETATINYANADTLYQYAQGRYNIGTITENEMLQLELNKLTEETNRMNARIEMDNCMQELRSYLGIQSDEELKVKVNDHVPDFSVELHEALLLANENSPEIQNMMRRKLESESNVSYARANAGLKADIYLRFGLTQTAEKLPDAYRNLLDQQYVSLSIALPILDWGRGKGQVRVARSNRDLVYTQVEQNRTDFELN
;
A
#
# COMPACT_ATOMS: atom_id res chain seq x y z
N ASN A 1 17.98 -41.26 -11.62
CA ASN A 1 19.27 -40.60 -11.39
C ASN A 1 19.06 -39.39 -10.46
N ILE A 2 19.91 -39.26 -9.44
CA ILE A 2 19.96 -38.12 -8.54
C ILE A 2 21.22 -37.32 -8.86
N GLY A 3 21.08 -36.01 -9.09
CA GLY A 3 22.20 -35.12 -9.38
C GLY A 3 22.31 -34.03 -8.32
N TYR A 4 23.53 -33.71 -7.91
CA TYR A 4 23.84 -32.59 -7.03
C TYR A 4 24.86 -31.69 -7.73
N ARG A 5 24.56 -30.37 -7.76
CA ARG A 5 25.48 -29.37 -8.31
C ARG A 5 25.75 -28.30 -7.24
N GLN A 6 27.03 -28.04 -7.01
CA GLN A 6 27.47 -27.01 -6.09
C GLN A 6 28.50 -26.09 -6.78
N SER A 7 28.22 -24.80 -6.80
CA SER A 7 29.20 -23.80 -7.18
C SER A 7 30.12 -23.47 -6.01
N LEU A 8 31.44 -23.53 -6.21
CA LEU A 8 32.43 -23.29 -5.17
C LEU A 8 32.73 -21.79 -4.98
N PHE A 9 32.80 -21.04 -6.07
CA PHE A 9 33.13 -19.61 -6.07
C PHE A 9 32.02 -18.74 -6.64
N GLY A 10 30.82 -19.32 -6.82
CA GLY A 10 29.65 -18.63 -7.32
C GLY A 10 29.00 -17.73 -6.28
N TYR A 11 28.09 -16.90 -6.77
CA TYR A 11 27.17 -16.17 -5.91
C TYR A 11 26.28 -17.13 -5.11
N ASN A 12 26.26 -16.96 -3.80
CA ASN A 12 25.43 -17.75 -2.91
C ASN A 12 24.14 -16.99 -2.60
N SER A 13 23.06 -17.29 -3.34
CA SER A 13 21.73 -16.68 -3.16
C SER A 13 21.20 -16.97 -1.76
N LEU A 14 21.27 -18.22 -1.28
CA LEU A 14 20.74 -18.62 0.03
C LEU A 14 21.34 -17.81 1.19
N LYS A 15 22.62 -17.44 1.08
CA LYS A 15 23.27 -16.57 2.08
C LYS A 15 22.67 -15.17 2.09
N TRP A 16 22.34 -14.62 0.91
CA TRP A 16 21.74 -13.30 0.80
C TRP A 16 20.25 -13.34 1.16
N ASP A 17 19.53 -14.37 0.72
CA ASP A 17 18.12 -14.58 1.07
C ASP A 17 17.95 -14.67 2.58
N ARG A 18 18.83 -15.41 3.27
CA ARG A 18 18.83 -15.47 4.75
C ARG A 18 18.98 -14.10 5.41
N ARG A 19 19.61 -13.13 4.77
CA ARG A 19 19.77 -11.76 5.29
C ARG A 19 18.63 -10.84 4.87
N ILE A 20 18.11 -11.00 3.65
CA ILE A 20 17.12 -10.12 3.04
C ILE A 20 15.71 -10.51 3.46
N GLU A 21 15.35 -11.79 3.42
CA GLU A 21 13.99 -12.26 3.69
C GLU A 21 13.44 -11.89 5.09
N PRO A 22 14.22 -11.94 6.18
CA PRO A 22 13.71 -11.47 7.47
C PRO A 22 13.38 -9.96 7.48
N VAL A 23 14.12 -9.15 6.70
CA VAL A 23 13.83 -7.71 6.56
C VAL A 23 12.57 -7.50 5.72
N ARG A 24 12.45 -8.22 4.61
CA ARG A 24 11.26 -8.20 3.75
C ARG A 24 9.99 -8.64 4.48
N TYR A 25 10.11 -9.68 5.33
CA TYR A 25 8.99 -10.11 6.17
C TYR A 25 8.56 -9.03 7.17
N ARG A 26 9.53 -8.37 7.84
CA ARG A 26 9.23 -7.25 8.75
C ARG A 26 8.60 -6.06 8.02
N GLU A 27 9.13 -5.72 6.83
CA GLU A 27 8.55 -4.69 5.96
C GLU A 27 7.09 -5.01 5.63
N ALA A 28 6.81 -6.22 5.13
CA ALA A 28 5.46 -6.66 4.78
C ALA A 28 4.51 -6.64 5.99
N LYS A 29 4.97 -7.09 7.15
CA LYS A 29 4.18 -7.06 8.40
C LYS A 29 3.82 -5.64 8.82
N LYS A 30 4.77 -4.71 8.74
CA LYS A 30 4.53 -3.29 9.07
C LYS A 30 3.63 -2.60 8.05
N SER A 31 3.84 -2.89 6.75
CA SER A 31 2.97 -2.38 5.68
C SER A 31 1.53 -2.90 5.81
N TYR A 32 1.34 -4.13 6.28
CA TYR A 32 0.01 -4.64 6.60
C TYR A 32 -0.68 -3.83 7.71
N VAL A 33 0.04 -3.54 8.81
CA VAL A 33 -0.49 -2.72 9.91
C VAL A 33 -0.79 -1.30 9.43
N GLU A 34 0.12 -0.66 8.69
CA GLU A 34 -0.09 0.66 8.09
C GLU A 34 -1.35 0.68 7.20
N THR A 35 -1.55 -0.37 6.39
CA THR A 35 -2.73 -0.48 5.54
C THR A 35 -4.01 -0.58 6.38
N LEU A 36 -4.00 -1.33 7.49
CA LEU A 36 -5.15 -1.40 8.40
C LEU A 36 -5.49 -0.04 9.01
N GLU A 37 -4.48 0.71 9.45
CA GLU A 37 -4.68 2.06 9.99
C GLU A 37 -5.22 3.02 8.94
N LEU A 38 -4.70 2.95 7.70
CA LEU A 38 -5.22 3.75 6.59
C LEU A 38 -6.68 3.41 6.25
N VAL A 39 -7.05 2.14 6.30
CA VAL A 39 -8.44 1.71 6.11
C VAL A 39 -9.33 2.27 7.23
N ALA A 40 -8.88 2.17 8.48
CA ALA A 40 -9.61 2.72 9.63
C ALA A 40 -9.76 4.26 9.53
N ALA A 41 -8.70 4.97 9.18
CA ALA A 41 -8.72 6.42 8.99
C ALA A 41 -9.69 6.84 7.88
N ARG A 42 -9.68 6.14 6.75
CA ARG A 42 -10.62 6.41 5.64
C ARG A 42 -12.08 6.11 6.01
N ALA A 43 -12.32 5.03 6.74
CA ALA A 43 -13.65 4.71 7.26
C ALA A 43 -14.16 5.83 8.18
N THR A 44 -13.31 6.27 9.11
CA THR A 44 -13.60 7.36 10.04
C THR A 44 -13.88 8.67 9.29
N GLN A 45 -13.09 9.02 8.27
CA GLN A 45 -13.34 10.20 7.44
C GLN A 45 -14.71 10.14 6.76
N LYS A 46 -15.07 9.00 6.16
CA LYS A 46 -16.39 8.83 5.51
C LYS A 46 -17.54 8.87 6.52
N PHE A 47 -17.33 8.33 7.73
CA PHE A 47 -18.28 8.43 8.82
C PHE A 47 -18.56 9.90 9.20
N PHE A 48 -17.51 10.70 9.40
CA PHE A 48 -17.69 12.11 9.75
C PHE A 48 -18.25 12.95 8.60
N ASN A 49 -17.93 12.61 7.35
CA ASN A 49 -18.55 13.26 6.19
C ASN A 49 -20.07 13.03 6.20
N LEU A 50 -20.53 11.80 6.44
CA LEU A 50 -21.96 11.50 6.57
C LEU A 50 -22.59 12.23 7.76
N ALA A 51 -21.94 12.22 8.93
CA ALA A 51 -22.43 12.92 10.11
C ALA A 51 -22.63 14.43 9.85
N THR A 52 -21.68 15.06 9.18
CA THR A 52 -21.77 16.47 8.79
C THR A 52 -22.89 16.70 7.77
N ALA A 53 -23.01 15.84 6.78
CA ALA A 53 -24.07 15.94 5.77
C ALA A 53 -25.47 15.75 6.39
N GLN A 54 -25.63 14.84 7.36
CA GLN A 54 -26.89 14.66 8.10
C GLN A 54 -27.27 15.91 8.91
N SER A 55 -26.29 16.51 9.61
CA SER A 55 -26.50 17.76 10.35
C SER A 55 -26.89 18.94 9.45
N ASN A 56 -26.23 19.03 8.28
CA ASN A 56 -26.54 20.07 7.28
C ASN A 56 -27.94 19.88 6.70
N TYR A 57 -28.37 18.65 6.41
CA TYR A 57 -29.71 18.37 5.94
C TYR A 57 -30.79 18.69 7.00
N GLU A 58 -30.54 18.35 8.27
CA GLU A 58 -31.42 18.70 9.36
C GLU A 58 -31.57 20.23 9.51
N THR A 59 -30.45 20.96 9.48
CA THR A 59 -30.43 22.43 9.52
C THR A 59 -31.18 23.04 8.33
N ALA A 60 -30.93 22.56 7.11
CA ALA A 60 -31.65 23.03 5.92
C ALA A 60 -33.15 22.72 5.97
N THR A 61 -33.55 21.61 6.59
CA THR A 61 -34.97 21.26 6.80
C THR A 61 -35.66 22.24 7.76
N ILE A 62 -34.96 22.61 8.83
CA ILE A 62 -35.46 23.62 9.78
C ILE A 62 -35.59 25.00 9.11
N ASN A 63 -34.56 25.41 8.35
CA ASN A 63 -34.56 26.68 7.62
C ASN A 63 -35.69 26.77 6.60
N TYR A 64 -35.93 25.70 5.85
CA TYR A 64 -37.06 25.64 4.93
C TYR A 64 -38.40 25.77 5.67
N ALA A 65 -38.57 25.04 6.76
CA ALA A 65 -39.83 25.13 7.56
C ALA A 65 -40.08 26.54 8.10
N ASN A 66 -39.01 27.23 8.55
CA ASN A 66 -39.11 28.62 8.99
C ASN A 66 -39.45 29.56 7.85
N ALA A 67 -38.81 29.43 6.67
CA ALA A 67 -39.07 30.24 5.48
C ALA A 67 -40.50 30.03 4.96
N ASP A 68 -40.97 28.80 4.94
CA ASP A 68 -42.37 28.47 4.56
C ASP A 68 -43.37 29.11 5.50
N THR A 69 -43.14 29.05 6.81
CA THR A 69 -43.96 29.69 7.82
C THR A 69 -44.03 31.21 7.62
N LEU A 70 -42.86 31.85 7.40
CA LEU A 70 -42.79 33.29 7.13
C LEU A 70 -43.54 33.69 5.86
N TYR A 71 -43.42 32.89 4.79
CA TYR A 71 -44.16 33.12 3.55
C TYR A 71 -45.69 33.00 3.77
N GLN A 72 -46.14 32.00 4.51
CA GLN A 72 -47.60 31.86 4.85
C GLN A 72 -48.12 33.06 5.63
N TYR A 73 -47.35 33.57 6.62
CA TYR A 73 -47.72 34.82 7.33
C TYR A 73 -47.73 36.03 6.38
N ALA A 74 -46.77 36.16 5.47
CA ALA A 74 -46.73 37.25 4.49
C ALA A 74 -47.94 37.22 3.56
N GLN A 75 -48.32 36.02 3.11
CA GLN A 75 -49.51 35.84 2.25
C GLN A 75 -50.78 36.28 2.95
N GLY A 76 -50.93 35.95 4.28
CA GLY A 76 -52.05 36.43 5.10
C GLY A 76 -52.06 37.96 5.24
N ARG A 77 -50.87 38.58 5.48
CA ARG A 77 -50.73 40.03 5.64
C ARG A 77 -50.95 40.79 4.31
N TYR A 78 -50.54 40.24 3.17
CA TYR A 78 -50.81 40.79 1.86
C TYR A 78 -52.31 40.78 1.55
N ASN A 79 -53.02 39.71 1.83
CA ASN A 79 -54.45 39.59 1.62
C ASN A 79 -55.30 40.63 2.39
N ILE A 80 -54.81 41.09 3.53
CA ILE A 80 -55.45 42.17 4.32
C ILE A 80 -54.84 43.56 4.05
N GLY A 81 -53.91 43.67 3.06
CA GLY A 81 -53.35 44.94 2.60
C GLY A 81 -52.29 45.56 3.54
N THR A 82 -51.64 44.78 4.45
CA THR A 82 -50.65 45.29 5.43
C THR A 82 -49.23 45.19 4.98
N ILE A 83 -48.94 44.49 3.90
CA ILE A 83 -47.62 44.45 3.22
C ILE A 83 -47.79 44.60 1.70
N THR A 84 -46.72 44.96 1.02
CA THR A 84 -46.65 45.08 -0.43
C THR A 84 -46.48 43.74 -1.11
N GLU A 85 -46.88 43.65 -2.38
CA GLU A 85 -46.63 42.45 -3.22
C GLU A 85 -45.13 42.13 -3.33
N ASN A 86 -44.29 43.17 -3.43
CA ASN A 86 -42.84 42.97 -3.50
C ASN A 86 -42.24 42.32 -2.24
N GLU A 87 -42.74 42.71 -1.05
CA GLU A 87 -42.32 42.09 0.22
C GLU A 87 -42.77 40.62 0.32
N MET A 88 -43.98 40.29 -0.17
CA MET A 88 -44.47 38.91 -0.24
C MET A 88 -43.64 38.08 -1.22
N LEU A 89 -43.35 38.59 -2.42
CA LEU A 89 -42.52 37.89 -3.40
C LEU A 89 -41.09 37.67 -2.96
N GLN A 90 -40.53 38.60 -2.16
CA GLN A 90 -39.21 38.38 -1.53
C GLN A 90 -39.19 37.17 -0.57
N LEU A 91 -40.27 37.01 0.25
CA LEU A 91 -40.38 35.87 1.16
C LEU A 91 -40.66 34.56 0.39
N GLU A 92 -41.38 34.62 -0.71
CA GLU A 92 -41.55 33.48 -1.62
C GLU A 92 -40.22 33.05 -2.24
N LEU A 93 -39.40 33.99 -2.72
CA LEU A 93 -38.08 33.71 -3.23
C LEU A 93 -37.18 33.11 -2.17
N ASN A 94 -37.23 33.63 -0.92
CA ASN A 94 -36.49 33.06 0.19
C ASN A 94 -36.92 31.59 0.47
N LYS A 95 -38.21 31.30 0.49
CA LYS A 95 -38.74 29.94 0.66
C LYS A 95 -38.22 29.00 -0.45
N LEU A 96 -38.29 29.41 -1.73
CA LEU A 96 -37.79 28.61 -2.87
C LEU A 96 -36.29 28.38 -2.79
N THR A 97 -35.54 29.37 -2.30
CA THR A 97 -34.10 29.25 -2.08
C THR A 97 -33.82 28.20 -0.99
N GLU A 98 -34.51 28.27 0.16
CA GLU A 98 -34.31 27.30 1.21
C GLU A 98 -34.80 25.89 0.84
N GLU A 99 -35.85 25.79 0.00
CA GLU A 99 -36.25 24.50 -0.57
C GLU A 99 -35.14 23.86 -1.42
N THR A 100 -34.49 24.68 -2.28
CA THR A 100 -33.36 24.24 -3.09
C THR A 100 -32.17 23.82 -2.22
N ASN A 101 -31.87 24.60 -1.17
CA ASN A 101 -30.81 24.29 -0.21
C ASN A 101 -31.07 22.94 0.50
N ARG A 102 -32.30 22.69 0.93
CA ARG A 102 -32.71 21.41 1.55
C ARG A 102 -32.56 20.24 0.57
N MET A 103 -32.97 20.42 -0.71
CA MET A 103 -32.82 19.39 -1.72
C MET A 103 -31.35 19.05 -1.97
N ASN A 104 -30.50 20.06 -2.11
CA ASN A 104 -29.06 19.88 -2.30
C ASN A 104 -28.40 19.19 -1.10
N ALA A 105 -28.77 19.60 0.12
CA ALA A 105 -28.25 18.96 1.35
C ALA A 105 -28.70 17.49 1.47
N ARG A 106 -29.91 17.14 0.99
CA ARG A 106 -30.37 15.75 0.93
C ARG A 106 -29.54 14.92 -0.04
N ILE A 107 -29.30 15.44 -1.25
CA ILE A 107 -28.48 14.75 -2.27
C ILE A 107 -27.07 14.48 -1.71
N GLU A 108 -26.48 15.48 -1.06
CA GLU A 108 -25.14 15.32 -0.45
C GLU A 108 -25.14 14.26 0.67
N MET A 109 -26.17 14.26 1.53
CA MET A 109 -26.32 13.24 2.57
C MET A 109 -26.46 11.84 1.96
N ASP A 110 -27.28 11.69 0.92
CA ASP A 110 -27.48 10.41 0.23
C ASP A 110 -26.19 9.94 -0.43
N ASN A 111 -25.40 10.85 -1.04
CA ASN A 111 -24.08 10.54 -1.61
C ASN A 111 -23.09 10.06 -0.53
N CYS A 112 -22.94 10.80 0.56
CA CYS A 112 -22.06 10.42 1.67
C CYS A 112 -22.47 9.07 2.28
N MET A 113 -23.78 8.81 2.39
CA MET A 113 -24.30 7.53 2.88
C MET A 113 -23.91 6.37 1.93
N GLN A 114 -24.07 6.55 0.62
CA GLN A 114 -23.67 5.54 -0.37
C GLN A 114 -22.15 5.30 -0.38
N GLU A 115 -21.35 6.35 -0.24
CA GLU A 115 -19.90 6.23 -0.11
C GLU A 115 -19.47 5.42 1.11
N LEU A 116 -20.08 5.69 2.29
CA LEU A 116 -19.78 4.93 3.51
C LEU A 116 -20.24 3.47 3.38
N ARG A 117 -21.45 3.24 2.85
CA ARG A 117 -21.96 1.88 2.60
C ARG A 117 -21.04 1.07 1.68
N SER A 118 -20.67 1.66 0.53
CA SER A 118 -19.79 1.04 -0.44
C SER A 118 -18.43 0.69 0.18
N TYR A 119 -17.90 1.60 0.99
CA TYR A 119 -16.60 1.39 1.64
C TYR A 119 -16.64 0.28 2.70
N LEU A 120 -17.73 0.19 3.46
CA LEU A 120 -17.93 -0.84 4.50
C LEU A 120 -18.48 -2.17 3.94
N GLY A 121 -18.84 -2.23 2.65
CA GLY A 121 -19.44 -3.40 2.04
C GLY A 121 -20.86 -3.72 2.53
N ILE A 122 -21.59 -2.71 3.03
CA ILE A 122 -22.96 -2.87 3.52
C ILE A 122 -23.92 -2.92 2.33
N GLN A 123 -24.60 -4.05 2.16
CA GLN A 123 -25.55 -4.27 1.06
C GLN A 123 -27.01 -3.92 1.39
N SER A 124 -27.30 -3.55 2.64
CA SER A 124 -28.65 -3.18 3.06
C SER A 124 -29.04 -1.80 2.49
N ASP A 125 -30.29 -1.65 2.04
CA ASP A 125 -30.87 -0.38 1.59
C ASP A 125 -31.44 0.47 2.74
N GLU A 126 -31.30 0.03 3.99
CA GLU A 126 -31.76 0.78 5.15
C GLU A 126 -31.00 2.09 5.34
N GLU A 127 -31.69 3.12 5.78
CA GLU A 127 -31.10 4.44 6.04
C GLU A 127 -30.10 4.37 7.21
N LEU A 128 -28.84 4.71 6.94
CA LEU A 128 -27.80 4.76 7.96
C LEU A 128 -27.87 6.09 8.69
N LYS A 129 -28.19 6.05 9.99
CA LYS A 129 -28.04 7.19 10.88
C LYS A 129 -26.79 7.04 11.72
N VAL A 130 -25.88 7.98 11.56
CA VAL A 130 -24.64 8.03 12.36
C VAL A 130 -24.84 8.97 13.56
N LYS A 131 -24.29 8.58 14.70
CA LYS A 131 -24.27 9.40 15.90
C LYS A 131 -22.84 9.68 16.31
N VAL A 132 -22.48 10.94 16.38
CA VAL A 132 -21.18 11.38 16.87
C VAL A 132 -21.24 11.49 18.39
N ASN A 133 -20.17 11.06 19.05
CA ASN A 133 -20.02 11.29 20.50
C ASN A 133 -19.48 12.71 20.71
N ASP A 134 -20.08 13.45 21.63
CA ASP A 134 -19.71 14.84 21.93
C ASP A 134 -18.39 14.96 22.72
N HIS A 135 -17.86 13.82 23.20
CA HIS A 135 -16.61 13.81 23.94
C HIS A 135 -15.41 13.74 22.98
N VAL A 136 -14.65 14.82 22.88
CA VAL A 136 -13.36 14.86 22.21
C VAL A 136 -12.29 14.46 23.23
N PRO A 137 -11.53 13.38 23.01
CA PRO A 137 -10.45 13.01 23.92
C PRO A 137 -9.35 14.08 23.89
N ASP A 138 -8.94 14.51 25.08
CA ASP A 138 -7.78 15.39 25.23
C ASP A 138 -6.51 14.55 25.28
N PHE A 139 -5.67 14.67 24.25
CA PHE A 139 -4.36 14.02 24.20
C PHE A 139 -3.31 14.97 23.59
N SER A 140 -2.12 14.90 24.09
CA SER A 140 -0.98 15.61 23.54
C SER A 140 -0.02 14.61 22.88
N VAL A 141 0.53 14.98 21.74
CA VAL A 141 1.55 14.18 21.04
C VAL A 141 2.91 14.84 21.24
N GLU A 142 3.80 14.14 21.94
CA GLU A 142 5.19 14.55 22.09
C GLU A 142 5.98 14.24 20.80
N LEU A 143 6.57 15.24 20.17
CA LEU A 143 7.28 15.08 18.89
C LEU A 143 8.38 14.01 18.95
N HIS A 144 9.15 14.00 20.04
CA HIS A 144 10.24 13.03 20.18
C HIS A 144 9.74 11.59 20.25
N GLU A 145 8.66 11.34 20.98
CA GLU A 145 8.04 10.02 21.10
C GLU A 145 7.42 9.60 19.76
N ALA A 146 6.73 10.52 19.07
CA ALA A 146 6.17 10.26 17.75
C ALA A 146 7.24 9.86 16.73
N LEU A 147 8.38 10.53 16.69
CA LEU A 147 9.50 10.19 15.82
C LEU A 147 10.13 8.84 16.16
N LEU A 148 10.26 8.50 17.45
CA LEU A 148 10.74 7.18 17.86
C LEU A 148 9.80 6.07 17.39
N LEU A 149 8.49 6.22 17.63
CA LEU A 149 7.48 5.26 17.21
C LEU A 149 7.37 5.16 15.68
N ALA A 150 7.50 6.28 14.96
CA ALA A 150 7.52 6.29 13.50
C ALA A 150 8.73 5.51 12.97
N ASN A 151 9.94 5.75 13.50
CA ASN A 151 11.13 5.00 13.12
C ASN A 151 11.02 3.50 13.43
N GLU A 152 10.43 3.14 14.57
CA GLU A 152 10.25 1.75 14.96
C GLU A 152 9.19 1.06 14.10
N ASN A 153 8.08 1.72 13.78
CA ASN A 153 6.90 1.09 13.17
C ASN A 153 6.75 1.30 11.66
N SER A 154 7.46 2.26 11.06
CA SER A 154 7.35 2.51 9.63
C SER A 154 7.87 1.34 8.77
N PRO A 155 7.12 0.90 7.76
CA PRO A 155 7.62 -0.05 6.76
C PRO A 155 8.72 0.55 5.90
N GLU A 156 8.75 1.88 5.71
CA GLU A 156 9.74 2.56 4.88
C GLU A 156 11.16 2.40 5.41
N ILE A 157 11.36 2.42 6.71
CA ILE A 157 12.67 2.14 7.34
C ILE A 157 13.15 0.72 7.01
N GLN A 158 12.24 -0.27 7.01
CA GLN A 158 12.59 -1.64 6.61
C GLN A 158 12.85 -1.74 5.10
N ASN A 159 12.10 -1.00 4.27
CA ASN A 159 12.34 -0.89 2.83
C ASN A 159 13.75 -0.34 2.54
N MET A 160 14.14 0.75 3.19
CA MET A 160 15.48 1.34 3.07
C MET A 160 16.56 0.31 3.41
N MET A 161 16.40 -0.44 4.50
CA MET A 161 17.33 -1.49 4.91
C MET A 161 17.40 -2.63 3.89
N ARG A 162 16.25 -3.09 3.38
CA ARG A 162 16.19 -4.11 2.32
C ARG A 162 16.89 -3.64 1.05
N ARG A 163 16.63 -2.43 0.56
CA ARG A 163 17.27 -1.87 -0.63
C ARG A 163 18.79 -1.81 -0.50
N LYS A 164 19.33 -1.44 0.66
CA LYS A 164 20.78 -1.49 0.93
C LYS A 164 21.31 -2.92 0.79
N LEU A 165 20.68 -3.90 1.43
CA LEU A 165 21.09 -5.31 1.37
C LEU A 165 21.00 -5.89 -0.06
N GLU A 166 19.93 -5.59 -0.80
CA GLU A 166 19.77 -6.02 -2.19
C GLU A 166 20.85 -5.40 -3.10
N SER A 167 21.20 -4.14 -2.90
CA SER A 167 22.27 -3.48 -3.65
C SER A 167 23.65 -4.11 -3.38
N GLU A 168 23.94 -4.46 -2.13
CA GLU A 168 25.16 -5.20 -1.76
C GLU A 168 25.17 -6.61 -2.36
N SER A 169 24.04 -7.29 -2.35
CA SER A 169 23.84 -8.59 -2.99
C SER A 169 24.15 -8.53 -4.48
N ASN A 170 23.67 -7.50 -5.18
CA ASN A 170 23.95 -7.27 -6.60
C ASN A 170 25.44 -7.05 -6.88
N VAL A 171 26.15 -6.33 -6.01
CA VAL A 171 27.62 -6.20 -6.13
C VAL A 171 28.31 -7.54 -5.93
N SER A 172 27.87 -8.34 -4.95
CA SER A 172 28.39 -9.69 -4.71
C SER A 172 28.15 -10.60 -5.91
N TYR A 173 26.95 -10.53 -6.50
CA TYR A 173 26.59 -11.26 -7.71
C TYR A 173 27.49 -10.87 -8.91
N ALA A 174 27.68 -9.57 -9.15
CA ALA A 174 28.53 -9.09 -10.21
C ALA A 174 29.99 -9.55 -10.04
N ARG A 175 30.53 -9.52 -8.80
CA ARG A 175 31.88 -10.00 -8.49
C ARG A 175 32.03 -11.50 -8.74
N ALA A 176 31.07 -12.31 -8.28
CA ALA A 176 31.10 -13.76 -8.47
C ALA A 176 31.03 -14.14 -9.96
N ASN A 177 30.29 -13.38 -10.76
CA ASN A 177 30.19 -13.63 -12.20
C ASN A 177 31.40 -13.13 -13.01
N ALA A 178 32.16 -12.15 -12.51
CA ALA A 178 33.33 -11.60 -13.15
C ALA A 178 34.63 -12.41 -12.89
N GLY A 179 34.57 -13.34 -11.92
CA GLY A 179 35.74 -14.10 -11.45
C GLY A 179 35.78 -15.54 -11.95
N LEU A 180 36.68 -16.29 -11.31
CA LEU A 180 36.81 -17.74 -11.47
C LEU A 180 35.52 -18.43 -11.08
N LYS A 181 35.04 -19.33 -11.95
CA LYS A 181 33.90 -20.21 -11.66
C LYS A 181 34.40 -21.64 -11.54
N ALA A 182 34.01 -22.31 -10.48
CA ALA A 182 34.22 -23.74 -10.31
C ALA A 182 32.96 -24.38 -9.79
N ASP A 183 32.54 -25.44 -10.47
CA ASP A 183 31.34 -26.19 -10.14
C ASP A 183 31.70 -27.66 -9.92
N ILE A 184 31.19 -28.24 -8.84
CA ILE A 184 31.17 -29.69 -8.60
C ILE A 184 29.81 -30.21 -9.02
N TYR A 185 29.83 -31.24 -9.85
CA TYR A 185 28.64 -31.98 -10.23
C TYR A 185 28.79 -33.43 -9.82
N LEU A 186 27.86 -33.93 -9.02
CA LEU A 186 27.76 -35.31 -8.58
C LEU A 186 26.49 -35.88 -9.16
N ARG A 187 26.58 -37.08 -9.76
CA ARG A 187 25.41 -37.80 -10.25
C ARG A 187 25.50 -39.25 -9.81
N PHE A 188 24.43 -39.72 -9.21
CA PHE A 188 24.23 -41.11 -8.80
C PHE A 188 22.99 -41.64 -9.48
N GLY A 189 23.07 -42.84 -10.02
CA GLY A 189 21.92 -43.43 -10.66
C GLY A 189 22.17 -44.84 -11.15
N LEU A 190 21.14 -45.42 -11.73
CA LEU A 190 21.19 -46.68 -12.40
C LEU A 190 21.01 -46.46 -13.89
N THR A 191 21.78 -47.13 -14.69
CA THR A 191 21.67 -47.10 -16.15
C THR A 191 21.71 -48.51 -16.72
N GLN A 192 21.00 -48.74 -17.81
CA GLN A 192 21.05 -49.95 -18.59
C GLN A 192 20.71 -49.63 -20.05
N THR A 193 21.42 -50.26 -20.95
CA THR A 193 21.13 -50.17 -22.39
C THR A 193 20.76 -51.57 -22.87
N ALA A 194 19.61 -51.72 -23.51
CA ALA A 194 19.15 -53.00 -24.05
C ALA A 194 18.40 -52.78 -25.37
N GLU A 195 18.41 -53.77 -26.24
CA GLU A 195 17.64 -53.73 -27.50
C GLU A 195 16.13 -53.89 -27.29
N LYS A 196 15.70 -54.53 -26.19
CA LYS A 196 14.29 -54.77 -25.86
C LYS A 196 13.93 -54.14 -24.52
N LEU A 197 12.74 -53.52 -24.41
CA LEU A 197 12.26 -52.84 -23.21
C LEU A 197 12.31 -53.68 -21.93
N PRO A 198 11.94 -55.00 -21.88
CA PRO A 198 12.03 -55.77 -20.66
C PRO A 198 13.47 -55.94 -20.13
N ASP A 199 14.43 -56.00 -21.01
CA ASP A 199 15.85 -56.22 -20.67
C ASP A 199 16.50 -54.92 -20.14
N ALA A 200 15.97 -53.75 -20.49
CA ALA A 200 16.43 -52.46 -19.97
C ALA A 200 16.15 -52.29 -18.46
N TYR A 201 15.29 -53.08 -17.85
CA TYR A 201 14.98 -53.09 -16.42
C TYR A 201 15.61 -54.24 -15.64
N ARG A 202 16.36 -55.11 -16.33
CA ARG A 202 17.11 -56.21 -15.72
C ARG A 202 18.57 -55.85 -15.65
N ASN A 203 19.25 -56.19 -14.55
CA ASN A 203 20.69 -56.02 -14.38
C ASN A 203 21.13 -54.54 -14.54
N LEU A 204 20.46 -53.64 -13.84
CA LEU A 204 20.81 -52.21 -13.83
C LEU A 204 22.26 -52.02 -13.32
N LEU A 205 23.03 -51.24 -14.03
CA LEU A 205 24.40 -50.92 -13.69
C LEU A 205 24.44 -49.63 -12.87
N ASP A 206 25.22 -49.63 -11.80
CA ASP A 206 25.47 -48.46 -10.99
C ASP A 206 26.22 -47.42 -11.80
N GLN A 207 25.69 -46.21 -11.88
CA GLN A 207 26.36 -45.08 -12.53
C GLN A 207 26.69 -44.05 -11.47
N GLN A 208 27.98 -43.82 -11.27
CA GLN A 208 28.49 -42.76 -10.42
C GLN A 208 29.32 -41.83 -11.30
N TYR A 209 28.99 -40.55 -11.26
CA TYR A 209 29.68 -39.54 -12.04
C TYR A 209 30.05 -38.36 -11.15
N VAL A 210 31.33 -38.01 -11.11
CA VAL A 210 31.87 -36.85 -10.43
C VAL A 210 32.58 -35.98 -11.46
N SER A 211 32.18 -34.72 -11.54
CA SER A 211 32.81 -33.75 -12.44
C SER A 211 33.16 -32.49 -11.66
N LEU A 212 34.39 -32.03 -11.84
CA LEU A 212 34.82 -30.71 -11.41
C LEU A 212 35.07 -29.87 -12.67
N SER A 213 34.28 -28.83 -12.83
CA SER A 213 34.41 -27.87 -13.94
C SER A 213 34.99 -26.57 -13.41
N ILE A 214 36.05 -26.10 -14.08
CA ILE A 214 36.67 -24.80 -13.77
C ILE A 214 36.61 -23.95 -15.03
N ALA A 215 36.01 -22.76 -14.92
CA ALA A 215 35.91 -21.79 -16.01
C ALA A 215 36.56 -20.46 -15.57
N LEU A 216 37.62 -20.09 -16.30
CA LEU A 216 38.32 -18.82 -16.09
C LEU A 216 38.14 -17.96 -17.35
N PRO A 217 37.55 -16.77 -17.24
CA PRO A 217 37.47 -15.82 -18.34
C PRO A 217 38.87 -15.22 -18.60
N ILE A 218 39.56 -15.71 -19.64
CA ILE A 218 40.92 -15.26 -19.95
C ILE A 218 40.89 -13.92 -20.70
N LEU A 219 39.97 -13.75 -21.64
CA LEU A 219 39.80 -12.56 -22.47
C LEU A 219 38.32 -12.15 -22.47
N ASP A 220 37.94 -11.24 -21.59
CA ASP A 220 36.59 -10.68 -21.52
C ASP A 220 36.51 -9.19 -21.92
N TRP A 221 37.63 -8.66 -22.43
CA TRP A 221 37.77 -7.26 -22.85
C TRP A 221 37.36 -6.25 -21.79
N GLY A 222 37.49 -6.60 -20.50
CA GLY A 222 37.13 -5.77 -19.36
C GLY A 222 35.63 -5.78 -19.01
N ARG A 223 34.81 -6.63 -19.66
CA ARG A 223 33.37 -6.74 -19.41
C ARG A 223 33.06 -7.06 -17.94
N GLY A 224 33.74 -8.02 -17.35
CA GLY A 224 33.54 -8.39 -15.94
C GLY A 224 33.87 -7.24 -14.99
N LYS A 225 35.01 -6.56 -15.20
CA LYS A 225 35.35 -5.36 -14.41
C LYS A 225 34.36 -4.23 -14.63
N GLY A 226 33.86 -4.05 -15.85
CA GLY A 226 32.82 -3.08 -16.17
C GLY A 226 31.51 -3.34 -15.42
N GLN A 227 31.05 -4.60 -15.42
CA GLN A 227 29.83 -5.01 -14.69
C GLN A 227 29.96 -4.77 -13.17
N VAL A 228 31.11 -5.09 -12.58
CA VAL A 228 31.35 -4.82 -11.16
C VAL A 228 31.35 -3.32 -10.86
N ARG A 229 31.92 -2.50 -11.76
CA ARG A 229 31.90 -1.04 -11.60
C ARG A 229 30.49 -0.48 -11.65
N VAL A 230 29.68 -0.92 -12.62
CA VAL A 230 28.27 -0.54 -12.74
C VAL A 230 27.50 -0.95 -11.48
N ALA A 231 27.67 -2.19 -10.99
CA ALA A 231 27.01 -2.65 -9.79
C ALA A 231 27.39 -1.84 -8.54
N ARG A 232 28.66 -1.42 -8.43
CA ARG A 232 29.11 -0.52 -7.34
C ARG A 232 28.49 0.86 -7.45
N SER A 233 28.49 1.47 -8.63
CA SER A 233 27.86 2.78 -8.84
C SER A 233 26.36 2.74 -8.54
N ASN A 234 25.65 1.67 -8.92
CA ASN A 234 24.25 1.48 -8.58
C ASN A 234 24.04 1.31 -7.07
N ARG A 235 24.92 0.59 -6.36
CA ARG A 235 24.88 0.52 -4.90
C ARG A 235 25.06 1.89 -4.28
N ASP A 236 26.05 2.67 -4.72
CA ASP A 236 26.34 4.00 -4.20
C ASP A 236 25.17 4.95 -4.45
N LEU A 237 24.50 4.86 -5.61
CA LEU A 237 23.26 5.56 -5.92
C LEU A 237 22.14 5.18 -4.91
N VAL A 238 21.93 3.88 -4.66
CA VAL A 238 20.94 3.40 -3.69
C VAL A 238 21.24 3.94 -2.30
N TYR A 239 22.50 3.94 -1.88
CA TYR A 239 22.90 4.50 -0.57
C TYR A 239 22.56 5.99 -0.47
N THR A 240 22.88 6.78 -1.49
CA THR A 240 22.54 8.21 -1.52
C THR A 240 21.02 8.43 -1.47
N GLN A 241 20.26 7.66 -2.25
CA GLN A 241 18.79 7.73 -2.24
C GLN A 241 18.20 7.37 -0.86
N VAL A 242 18.76 6.36 -0.20
CA VAL A 242 18.30 5.96 1.14
C VAL A 242 18.61 7.03 2.18
N GLU A 243 19.79 7.67 2.11
CA GLU A 243 20.10 8.78 3.01
C GLU A 243 19.17 9.98 2.76
N GLN A 244 18.87 10.29 1.49
CA GLN A 244 17.87 11.32 1.16
C GLN A 244 16.49 10.96 1.70
N ASN A 245 15.99 9.76 1.41
CA ASN A 245 14.67 9.32 1.89
C ASN A 245 14.59 9.34 3.43
N ARG A 246 15.69 9.01 4.12
CA ARG A 246 15.74 9.08 5.57
C ARG A 246 15.59 10.51 6.07
N THR A 247 16.29 11.45 5.44
CA THR A 247 16.18 12.87 5.78
C THR A 247 14.75 13.37 5.52
N ASP A 248 14.17 13.01 4.38
CA ASP A 248 12.80 13.38 4.04
C ASP A 248 11.77 12.78 5.02
N PHE A 249 12.01 11.54 5.49
CA PHE A 249 11.18 10.90 6.52
C PHE A 249 11.25 11.57 7.89
N GLU A 250 12.42 12.12 8.26
CA GLU A 250 12.60 12.85 9.53
C GLU A 250 12.01 14.27 9.48
N LEU A 251 11.82 14.84 8.26
CA LEU A 251 11.29 16.19 8.05
C LEU A 251 9.76 16.23 7.87
N ASN A 252 9.13 15.11 7.47
CA ASN A 252 7.69 15.00 7.23
C ASN A 252 6.96 14.41 8.43
#